data_9f07f6a1f2d1c25cabe099db785cf321
#
_entry.id   9f07f6a1f2d1c25cabe099db785cf321
#
_cell.length_a   1.000
_cell.length_b   1.000
_cell.length_c   1.000
_cell.angle_alpha   90.00
_cell.angle_beta   90.00
_cell.angle_gamma   90.00
#
_symmetry.space_group_name_H-M   'P 1'
#
loop_
_entity.id
_entity.type
_entity.pdbx_description
1 polymer ?
#
loop_
_entity_poly.entity_id
_entity_poly.type
_entity_poly.pdbx_seq_one_letter_code
_entity_poly.pdbx_strand_id
1 'polypeptide(L)'
;ELVRLPEVEALYPSELSGGMAQRVGLARGIIAKPDLLLLDEPFSALDFMTRSRLQMDFSKIQDELGMTMVLITHDVNEAVLLSDKTVFLEEGKVKQEVNIALPKPRRFGDQNLLPFQQTLFNFFLT
;
A
#
# COMPACT_ATOMS: atom_id res chain seq x y z
N GLU A 1 -1.28 -6.05 -16.85
CA GLU A 1 -1.25 -7.25 -15.96
C GLU A 1 -1.00 -6.87 -14.50
N LEU A 2 0.00 -6.05 -14.22
CA LEU A 2 0.42 -5.66 -12.87
C LEU A 2 -0.71 -5.17 -11.96
N VAL A 3 -1.61 -4.36 -12.49
CA VAL A 3 -2.71 -3.75 -11.75
C VAL A 3 -4.06 -4.41 -12.02
N ARG A 4 -4.06 -5.56 -12.69
CA ARG A 4 -5.26 -6.35 -12.98
C ARG A 4 -6.37 -5.57 -13.68
N LEU A 5 -6.00 -4.81 -14.72
CA LEU A 5 -6.90 -4.03 -15.55
C LEU A 5 -6.82 -4.51 -17.00
N PRO A 6 -7.57 -5.54 -17.39
CA PRO A 6 -7.67 -5.92 -18.80
C PRO A 6 -8.50 -4.88 -19.58
N GLU A 7 -8.14 -4.69 -20.85
CA GLU A 7 -8.97 -3.96 -21.83
C GLU A 7 -9.25 -2.47 -21.52
N VAL A 8 -8.37 -1.79 -20.76
CA VAL A 8 -8.53 -0.36 -20.44
C VAL A 8 -7.69 0.56 -21.33
N GLU A 9 -6.82 0.02 -22.17
CA GLU A 9 -5.88 0.81 -22.97
C GLU A 9 -6.57 1.79 -23.93
N ALA A 10 -7.78 1.45 -24.38
CA ALA A 10 -8.56 2.28 -25.29
C ALA A 10 -9.50 3.28 -24.59
N LEU A 11 -9.55 3.28 -23.26
CA LEU A 11 -10.44 4.14 -22.50
C LEU A 11 -9.78 5.48 -22.15
N TYR A 12 -10.57 6.56 -22.22
CA TYR A 12 -10.18 7.86 -21.71
C TYR A 12 -10.25 7.89 -20.18
N PRO A 13 -9.46 8.77 -19.52
CA PRO A 13 -9.51 8.89 -18.06
C PRO A 13 -10.90 9.11 -17.46
N SER A 14 -11.78 9.84 -18.18
CA SER A 14 -13.15 10.10 -17.77
C SER A 14 -14.07 8.86 -17.80
N GLU A 15 -13.66 7.80 -18.49
CA GLU A 15 -14.40 6.54 -18.61
C GLU A 15 -14.02 5.52 -17.55
N LEU A 16 -13.00 5.83 -16.73
CA LEU A 16 -12.53 4.95 -15.66
C LEU A 16 -13.34 5.16 -14.38
N SER A 17 -13.66 4.06 -13.69
CA SER A 17 -14.16 4.15 -12.31
C SER A 17 -13.06 4.70 -11.38
N GLY A 18 -13.42 5.14 -10.16
CA GLY A 18 -12.43 5.59 -9.17
C GLY A 18 -11.35 4.54 -8.87
N GLY A 19 -11.75 3.28 -8.70
CA GLY A 19 -10.82 2.17 -8.48
C GLY A 19 -9.94 1.86 -9.69
N MET A 20 -10.49 1.94 -10.90
CA MET A 20 -9.73 1.78 -12.15
C MET A 20 -8.71 2.90 -12.32
N ALA A 21 -9.11 4.15 -12.11
CA ALA A 21 -8.22 5.30 -12.17
C ALA A 21 -7.08 5.19 -11.15
N GLN A 22 -7.38 4.74 -9.94
CA GLN A 22 -6.39 4.52 -8.88
C GLN A 22 -5.35 3.46 -9.28
N ARG A 23 -5.78 2.34 -9.87
CA ARG A 23 -4.89 1.29 -10.36
C ARG A 23 -4.03 1.75 -11.55
N VAL A 24 -4.56 2.54 -12.46
CA VAL A 24 -3.79 3.13 -13.56
C VAL A 24 -2.73 4.08 -13.03
N GLY A 25 -3.08 4.92 -12.05
CA GLY A 25 -2.14 5.82 -11.38
C GLY A 25 -0.99 5.07 -10.71
N LEU A 26 -1.28 3.97 -10.03
CA LEU A 26 -0.27 3.10 -9.42
C LEU A 26 0.68 2.51 -10.46
N ALA A 27 0.15 1.95 -11.54
CA ALA A 27 0.95 1.40 -12.63
C ALA A 27 1.85 2.45 -13.26
N ARG A 28 1.34 3.66 -13.48
CA ARG A 28 2.12 4.78 -14.02
C ARG A 28 3.30 5.16 -13.13
N GLY A 29 3.08 5.20 -11.82
CA GLY A 29 4.15 5.48 -10.86
C GLY A 29 5.26 4.44 -10.87
N ILE A 30 4.89 3.15 -10.94
CA ILE A 30 5.85 2.04 -10.94
C ILE A 30 6.64 1.97 -12.26
N ILE A 31 5.99 2.16 -13.39
CA ILE A 31 6.64 2.09 -14.72
C ILE A 31 7.71 3.16 -14.90
N ALA A 32 7.53 4.31 -14.28
CA ALA A 32 8.51 5.40 -14.31
C ALA A 32 9.85 5.04 -13.62
N LYS A 33 9.88 3.97 -12.82
CA LYS A 33 11.05 3.50 -12.05
C LYS A 33 11.75 4.64 -11.29
N PRO A 34 11.03 5.38 -10.45
CA PRO A 34 11.62 6.48 -9.70
C PRO A 34 12.51 5.96 -8.57
N ASP A 35 13.44 6.79 -8.09
CA ASP A 35 14.23 6.50 -6.89
C ASP A 35 13.37 6.49 -5.63
N LEU A 36 12.34 7.34 -5.61
CA LEU A 36 11.37 7.44 -4.53
C LEU A 36 9.95 7.54 -5.10
N LEU A 37 9.08 6.63 -4.69
CA LEU A 37 7.67 6.63 -5.05
C LEU A 37 6.82 7.07 -3.85
N LEU A 38 6.05 8.13 -4.02
CA LEU A 38 5.10 8.62 -3.02
C LEU A 38 3.68 8.15 -3.39
N LEU A 39 3.01 7.47 -2.47
CA LEU A 39 1.67 6.92 -2.65
C LEU A 39 0.75 7.48 -1.56
N ASP A 40 -0.28 8.18 -1.97
CA ASP A 40 -1.29 8.73 -1.07
C ASP A 40 -2.58 7.91 -1.20
N GLU A 41 -2.84 7.09 -0.19
CA GLU A 41 -3.99 6.19 -0.10
C GLU A 41 -4.28 5.40 -1.40
N PRO A 42 -3.30 4.67 -1.96
CA PRO A 42 -3.37 4.14 -3.32
C PRO A 42 -4.40 3.04 -3.51
N PHE A 43 -4.93 2.46 -2.44
CA PHE A 43 -5.87 1.33 -2.48
C PHE A 43 -7.26 1.67 -1.92
N SER A 44 -7.50 2.92 -1.52
CA SER A 44 -8.72 3.33 -0.79
C SER A 44 -10.01 3.17 -1.60
N ALA A 45 -9.97 3.36 -2.92
CA ALA A 45 -11.14 3.27 -3.80
C ALA A 45 -11.47 1.85 -4.27
N LEU A 46 -10.81 0.83 -3.72
CA LEU A 46 -10.97 -0.56 -4.15
C LEU A 46 -11.86 -1.35 -3.19
N ASP A 47 -12.62 -2.30 -3.75
CA ASP A 47 -13.29 -3.33 -2.96
C ASP A 47 -12.28 -4.24 -2.26
N PHE A 48 -12.71 -4.93 -1.23
CA PHE A 48 -11.83 -5.75 -0.39
C PHE A 48 -11.02 -6.80 -1.17
N MET A 49 -11.66 -7.54 -2.06
CA MET A 49 -11.00 -8.62 -2.81
C MET A 49 -9.96 -8.08 -3.79
N THR A 50 -10.30 -7.05 -4.54
CA THR A 50 -9.39 -6.39 -5.48
C THR A 50 -8.22 -5.75 -4.75
N ARG A 51 -8.50 -5.06 -3.63
CA ARG A 51 -7.48 -4.46 -2.77
C ARG A 51 -6.49 -5.50 -2.26
N SER A 52 -6.98 -6.58 -1.68
CA SER A 52 -6.14 -7.63 -1.11
C SER A 52 -5.20 -8.26 -2.14
N ARG A 53 -5.72 -8.56 -3.33
CA ARG A 53 -4.92 -9.11 -4.42
C ARG A 53 -3.86 -8.13 -4.89
N LEU A 54 -4.24 -6.87 -5.07
CA LEU A 54 -3.34 -5.83 -5.56
C LEU A 54 -2.25 -5.50 -4.54
N GLN A 55 -2.57 -5.48 -3.26
CA GLN A 55 -1.58 -5.29 -2.19
C GLN A 55 -0.54 -6.43 -2.17
N MET A 56 -0.97 -7.67 -2.39
CA MET A 56 -0.07 -8.81 -2.48
C MET A 56 0.86 -8.71 -3.70
N ASP A 57 0.31 -8.35 -4.86
CA ASP A 57 1.10 -8.16 -6.07
C ASP A 57 2.09 -6.99 -5.91
N PHE A 58 1.64 -5.90 -5.30
CA PHE A 58 2.46 -4.73 -5.01
C PHE A 58 3.62 -5.04 -4.06
N SER A 59 3.39 -5.84 -3.02
CA SER A 59 4.45 -6.27 -2.10
C SER A 59 5.55 -7.05 -2.81
N LYS A 60 5.19 -7.94 -3.74
CA LYS A 60 6.16 -8.69 -4.55
C LYS A 60 6.98 -7.77 -5.44
N ILE A 61 6.32 -6.83 -6.12
CA ILE A 61 6.98 -5.89 -7.02
C ILE A 61 7.93 -4.97 -6.26
N GLN A 62 7.52 -4.48 -5.11
CA GLN A 62 8.35 -3.66 -4.24
C GLN A 62 9.66 -4.40 -3.88
N ASP A 63 9.54 -5.67 -3.53
CA ASP A 63 10.68 -6.51 -3.18
C ASP A 63 11.60 -6.74 -4.40
N GLU A 64 11.03 -7.08 -5.55
CA GLU A 64 11.77 -7.33 -6.80
C GLU A 64 12.50 -6.09 -7.33
N LEU A 65 11.87 -4.91 -7.26
CA LEU A 65 12.43 -3.67 -7.79
C LEU A 65 13.39 -2.96 -6.83
N GLY A 66 13.36 -3.30 -5.54
CA GLY A 66 14.16 -2.63 -4.52
C GLY A 66 13.88 -1.14 -4.42
N MET A 67 12.67 -0.71 -4.78
CA MET A 67 12.29 0.70 -4.85
C MET A 67 11.95 1.25 -3.46
N THR A 68 12.43 2.46 -3.17
CA THR A 68 12.01 3.16 -1.95
C THR A 68 10.64 3.78 -2.14
N MET A 69 9.74 3.48 -1.20
CA MET A 69 8.35 3.95 -1.26
C MET A 69 7.92 4.57 0.06
N VAL A 70 7.14 5.64 -0.03
CA VAL A 70 6.42 6.22 1.09
C VAL A 70 4.94 6.07 0.81
N LEU A 71 4.26 5.33 1.67
CA LEU A 71 2.84 5.04 1.59
C LEU A 71 2.09 5.79 2.68
N ILE A 72 1.14 6.63 2.30
CA ILE A 72 0.21 7.27 3.23
C ILE A 72 -1.06 6.43 3.26
N THR A 73 -1.43 5.98 4.44
CA THR A 73 -2.64 5.18 4.66
C THR A 73 -3.19 5.39 6.08
N HIS A 74 -4.47 5.20 6.24
CA HIS A 74 -5.13 5.11 7.55
C HIS A 74 -5.47 3.65 7.93
N ASP A 75 -5.13 2.70 7.06
CA ASP A 75 -5.37 1.27 7.31
C ASP A 75 -4.13 0.63 7.96
N VAL A 76 -4.27 0.25 9.23
CA VAL A 76 -3.22 -0.42 10.01
C VAL A 76 -2.77 -1.74 9.36
N ASN A 77 -3.71 -2.50 8.80
CA ASN A 77 -3.38 -3.76 8.16
C ASN A 77 -2.52 -3.55 6.92
N GLU A 78 -2.86 -2.55 6.11
CA GLU A 78 -2.07 -2.16 4.94
C GLU A 78 -0.67 -1.70 5.35
N ALA A 79 -0.56 -0.85 6.37
CA ALA A 79 0.71 -0.38 6.88
C ALA A 79 1.62 -1.53 7.31
N VAL A 80 1.11 -2.48 8.10
CA VAL A 80 1.89 -3.65 8.55
C VAL A 80 2.22 -4.60 7.41
N LEU A 81 1.31 -4.76 6.45
CA LEU A 81 1.52 -5.66 5.32
C LEU A 81 2.64 -5.20 4.38
N LEU A 82 2.70 -3.90 4.11
CA LEU A 82 3.51 -3.35 3.00
C LEU A 82 4.78 -2.62 3.43
N SER A 83 4.87 -2.13 4.68
CA SER A 83 6.00 -1.28 5.08
C SER A 83 7.08 -2.04 5.86
N ASP A 84 8.31 -1.54 5.78
CA ASP A 84 9.42 -1.97 6.66
C ASP A 84 9.46 -1.13 7.93
N LYS A 85 8.97 0.10 7.83
CA LYS A 85 8.87 1.06 8.93
C LYS A 85 7.57 1.83 8.81
N THR A 86 6.84 1.94 9.91
CA THR A 86 5.63 2.75 10.01
C THR A 86 5.87 3.95 10.89
N VAL A 87 5.39 5.11 10.44
CA VAL A 87 5.47 6.37 11.17
C VAL A 87 4.05 6.84 11.46
N PHE A 88 3.73 7.03 12.73
CA PHE A 88 2.45 7.58 13.15
C PHE A 88 2.54 9.10 13.26
N LEU A 89 1.69 9.78 12.49
CA LEU A 89 1.61 11.23 12.46
C LEU A 89 0.34 11.71 13.17
N GLU A 90 0.51 12.69 14.04
CA GLU A 90 -0.59 13.38 14.71
C GLU A 90 -0.27 14.87 14.83
N GLU A 91 -1.25 15.70 14.49
CA GLU A 91 -1.10 17.17 14.54
C GLU A 91 0.17 17.70 13.83
N GLY A 92 0.50 17.10 12.67
CA GLY A 92 1.67 17.50 11.89
C GLY A 92 3.03 17.09 12.48
N LYS A 93 3.05 16.23 13.48
CA LYS A 93 4.27 15.75 14.15
C LYS A 93 4.37 14.25 14.13
N VAL A 94 5.60 13.75 14.09
CA VAL A 94 5.88 12.33 14.29
C VAL A 94 5.68 12.02 15.78
N LYS A 95 4.72 11.15 16.09
CA LYS A 95 4.43 10.70 17.45
C LYS A 95 5.13 9.41 17.79
N GLN A 96 5.11 8.46 16.86
CA GLN A 96 5.67 7.13 17.06
C GLN A 96 6.27 6.60 15.76
N GLU A 97 7.29 5.74 15.89
CA GLU A 97 7.86 4.98 14.81
C GLU A 97 7.92 3.50 15.19
N VAL A 98 7.56 2.62 14.27
CA VAL A 98 7.60 1.17 14.48
C VAL A 98 8.33 0.52 13.31
N ASN A 99 9.42 -0.19 13.60
CA ASN A 99 10.07 -1.05 12.63
C ASN A 99 9.35 -2.39 12.56
N ILE A 100 9.00 -2.81 11.35
CA ILE A 100 8.31 -4.08 11.12
C ILE A 100 9.33 -5.08 10.59
N ALA A 101 10.03 -5.72 11.53
CA ALA A 101 11.12 -6.65 11.25
C ALA A 101 10.61 -8.04 10.84
N LEU A 102 9.75 -8.09 9.83
CA LEU A 102 9.22 -9.33 9.26
C LEU A 102 9.60 -9.43 7.78
N PRO A 103 9.93 -10.63 7.29
CA PRO A 103 10.24 -10.82 5.88
C PRO A 103 9.02 -10.53 4.98
N LYS A 104 9.29 -10.16 3.74
CA LYS A 104 8.29 -9.99 2.68
C LYS A 104 8.43 -11.13 1.65
N PRO A 105 7.39 -11.44 0.87
CA PRO A 105 6.04 -10.88 0.96
C PRO A 105 5.26 -11.41 2.18
N ARG A 106 4.55 -10.51 2.83
CA ARG A 106 3.65 -10.85 3.95
C ARG A 106 2.28 -11.20 3.43
N ARG A 107 1.51 -11.98 4.20
CA ARG A 107 0.18 -12.44 3.81
C ARG A 107 -0.87 -12.02 4.82
N PHE A 108 -2.07 -11.73 4.34
CA PHE A 108 -3.23 -11.54 5.21
C PHE A 108 -3.45 -12.79 6.08
N GLY A 109 -3.74 -12.56 7.36
CA GLY A 109 -3.98 -13.63 8.32
C GLY A 109 -2.71 -14.26 8.90
N ASP A 110 -1.52 -13.79 8.53
CA ASP A 110 -0.29 -14.22 9.18
C ASP A 110 -0.28 -13.73 10.63
N GLN A 111 -0.21 -14.69 11.56
CA GLN A 111 -0.22 -14.41 13.00
C GLN A 111 0.97 -13.55 13.45
N ASN A 112 2.07 -13.59 12.75
CA ASN A 112 3.25 -12.77 13.05
C ASN A 112 3.00 -11.26 12.84
N LEU A 113 1.95 -10.88 12.11
CA LEU A 113 1.55 -9.49 11.92
C LEU A 113 0.81 -8.91 13.14
N LEU A 114 0.16 -9.77 13.93
CA LEU A 114 -0.71 -9.35 15.03
C LEU A 114 -0.05 -8.42 16.06
N PRO A 115 1.17 -8.67 16.55
CA PRO A 115 1.81 -7.77 17.53
C PRO A 115 2.00 -6.36 16.98
N PHE A 116 2.37 -6.24 15.70
CA PHE A 116 2.55 -4.95 15.04
C PHE A 116 1.22 -4.23 14.83
N GLN A 117 0.20 -4.96 14.39
CA GLN A 117 -1.16 -4.44 14.24
C GLN A 117 -1.69 -3.90 15.57
N GLN A 118 -1.55 -4.64 16.65
CA GLN A 118 -1.97 -4.21 17.99
C GLN A 118 -1.22 -2.97 18.45
N THR A 119 0.10 -2.91 18.22
CA THR A 119 0.91 -1.74 18.55
C THR A 119 0.40 -0.49 17.82
N LEU A 120 0.16 -0.60 16.52
CA LEU A 120 -0.33 0.54 15.72
C LEU A 120 -1.76 0.94 16.11
N PHE A 121 -2.66 -0.03 16.37
CA PHE A 121 -4.02 0.27 16.83
C PHE A 121 -4.00 1.03 18.14
N ASN A 122 -3.11 0.69 19.07
CA ASN A 122 -3.00 1.39 20.35
C ASN A 122 -2.68 2.87 20.20
N PHE A 123 -1.94 3.27 19.15
CA PHE A 123 -1.66 4.69 18.90
C PHE A 123 -2.92 5.49 18.56
N PHE A 124 -3.91 4.89 17.91
CA PHE A 124 -5.19 5.54 17.62
C PHE A 124 -6.12 5.61 18.84
N LEU A 125 -5.91 4.77 19.85
CA LEU A 125 -6.76 4.70 21.05
C LEU A 125 -6.27 5.58 22.19
N THR A 126 -5.07 6.09 22.12
CA THR A 126 -4.47 6.99 23.11
C THR A 126 -4.49 8.43 22.65
#